data_160f60a761ac1aa51bd2f3f5793525a5
#
_entry.id   160f60a761ac1aa51bd2f3f5793525a5
#
_cell.length_a   1.000
_cell.length_b   1.000
_cell.length_c   1.000
_cell.angle_alpha   90.00
_cell.angle_beta   90.00
_cell.angle_gamma   90.00
#
_symmetry.space_group_name_H-M   'P 1'
#
loop_
_entity.id
_entity.type
_entity.pdbx_description
1 polymer ?
#
loop_
_entity_poly.entity_id
_entity_poly.type
_entity_poly.pdbx_seq_one_letter_code
_entity_poly.pdbx_strand_id
1 'polypeptide(L)'
;KMDAVKIVNKINKEHGTIKNVYFLACGGSLVDLYPGYYFVRAESAVMDAQWIPAREFALTPPKKLGKDSLLIICSHSGKTKECLEAAKTGMDAGAAVVTMTHAPGSPCDTDKWISVVYDWAPEVKEAEKPQGIVLRILNELMKVQEPGYKLYDKIVEGFEKIDDVIAAAVKDQQNAAWLFAEKYSEEPNLYIMASGASYSQAYG
;
A
#
# COMPACT_ATOMS: atom_id res chain seq x y z
N LYS A 1 -10.67 4.03 13.57
CA LYS A 1 -10.98 3.31 12.31
C LYS A 1 -10.61 4.21 11.14
N MET A 2 -9.86 3.70 10.17
CA MET A 2 -9.44 4.46 8.98
C MET A 2 -10.66 4.90 8.17
N ASP A 3 -10.66 6.16 7.75
CA ASP A 3 -11.72 6.79 6.94
C ASP A 3 -11.08 7.34 5.64
N ALA A 4 -11.20 6.57 4.56
CA ALA A 4 -10.61 6.91 3.26
C ALA A 4 -11.19 8.21 2.70
N VAL A 5 -12.49 8.44 2.87
CA VAL A 5 -13.17 9.67 2.39
C VAL A 5 -12.58 10.90 3.06
N LYS A 6 -12.40 10.85 4.39
CA LYS A 6 -11.82 11.95 5.15
C LYS A 6 -10.37 12.22 4.75
N ILE A 7 -9.57 11.16 4.55
CA ILE A 7 -8.17 11.26 4.11
C ILE A 7 -8.11 11.92 2.73
N VAL A 8 -8.87 11.42 1.77
CA VAL A 8 -8.86 11.92 0.39
C VAL A 8 -9.38 13.35 0.30
N ASN A 9 -10.42 13.71 1.04
CA ASN A 9 -10.92 15.08 1.10
C ASN A 9 -9.86 16.05 1.63
N LYS A 10 -9.07 15.63 2.65
CA LYS A 10 -7.95 16.43 3.14
C LYS A 10 -6.87 16.59 2.07
N ILE A 11 -6.44 15.52 1.42
CA ILE A 11 -5.44 15.55 0.34
C ILE A 11 -5.92 16.48 -0.79
N ASN A 12 -7.14 16.30 -1.27
CA ASN A 12 -7.67 17.11 -2.37
C ASN A 12 -7.78 18.60 -2.03
N LYS A 13 -8.18 18.92 -0.80
CA LYS A 13 -8.27 20.30 -0.31
C LYS A 13 -6.89 20.99 -0.26
N GLU A 14 -5.86 20.30 0.20
CA GLU A 14 -4.54 20.88 0.48
C GLU A 14 -3.62 20.84 -0.77
N HIS A 15 -3.75 19.82 -1.62
CA HIS A 15 -2.82 19.54 -2.72
C HIS A 15 -3.49 19.61 -4.11
N GLY A 16 -4.84 19.53 -4.20
CA GLY A 16 -5.56 19.45 -5.47
C GLY A 16 -5.41 18.08 -6.11
N THR A 17 -5.33 18.06 -7.45
CA THR A 17 -5.20 16.80 -8.20
C THR A 17 -3.82 16.21 -8.04
N ILE A 18 -3.75 14.97 -7.54
CA ILE A 18 -2.53 14.20 -7.43
C ILE A 18 -2.19 13.60 -8.80
N LYS A 19 -0.93 13.73 -9.22
CA LYS A 19 -0.40 13.18 -10.49
C LYS A 19 0.66 12.12 -10.29
N ASN A 20 1.36 12.14 -9.15
CA ASN A 20 2.43 11.19 -8.88
C ASN A 20 2.19 10.52 -7.52
N VAL A 21 2.18 9.19 -7.49
CA VAL A 21 2.03 8.42 -6.24
C VAL A 21 3.29 7.60 -6.01
N TYR A 22 3.88 7.75 -4.82
CA TYR A 22 5.09 7.04 -4.41
C TYR A 22 4.75 6.09 -3.27
N PHE A 23 4.97 4.81 -3.48
CA PHE A 23 4.79 3.74 -2.50
C PHE A 23 6.14 3.40 -1.88
N LEU A 24 6.31 3.70 -0.61
CA LEU A 24 7.61 3.72 0.05
C LEU A 24 7.61 2.91 1.34
N ALA A 25 8.51 1.97 1.44
CA ALA A 25 8.73 1.20 2.67
C ALA A 25 10.09 0.47 2.62
N CYS A 26 10.34 -0.40 3.59
CA CYS A 26 11.48 -1.30 3.64
C CYS A 26 11.00 -2.74 3.88
N GLY A 27 11.61 -3.72 3.22
CA GLY A 27 11.32 -5.14 3.41
C GLY A 27 9.84 -5.49 3.16
N GLY A 28 9.26 -6.35 4.00
CA GLY A 28 7.89 -6.83 3.85
C GLY A 28 6.83 -5.74 3.77
N SER A 29 7.00 -4.61 4.47
CA SER A 29 6.08 -3.48 4.35
C SER A 29 6.05 -2.87 2.94
N LEU A 30 7.12 -3.02 2.15
CA LEU A 30 7.13 -2.58 0.75
C LEU A 30 6.28 -3.51 -0.13
N VAL A 31 6.30 -4.82 0.18
CA VAL A 31 5.42 -5.82 -0.44
C VAL A 31 3.94 -5.49 -0.22
N ASP A 32 3.58 -5.07 0.99
CA ASP A 32 2.22 -4.68 1.36
C ASP A 32 1.67 -3.52 0.53
N LEU A 33 2.53 -2.64 0.03
CA LEU A 33 2.14 -1.49 -0.80
C LEU A 33 2.03 -1.81 -2.29
N TYR A 34 2.55 -2.95 -2.74
CA TYR A 34 2.57 -3.30 -4.17
C TYR A 34 1.17 -3.39 -4.80
N PRO A 35 0.13 -3.94 -4.15
CA PRO A 35 -1.21 -3.93 -4.72
C PRO A 35 -1.71 -2.53 -5.07
N GLY A 36 -1.41 -1.53 -4.23
CA GLY A 36 -1.74 -0.13 -4.52
C GLY A 36 -0.98 0.44 -5.72
N TYR A 37 0.32 0.15 -5.81
CA TYR A 37 1.15 0.51 -6.96
C TYR A 37 0.59 -0.09 -8.26
N TYR A 38 0.33 -1.40 -8.24
CA TYR A 38 -0.19 -2.10 -9.41
C TYR A 38 -1.57 -1.59 -9.83
N PHE A 39 -2.44 -1.31 -8.86
CA PHE A 39 -3.77 -0.76 -9.08
C PHE A 39 -3.73 0.61 -9.76
N VAL A 40 -2.94 1.56 -9.26
CA VAL A 40 -2.80 2.89 -9.89
C VAL A 40 -2.25 2.76 -11.30
N ARG A 41 -1.20 1.96 -11.48
CA ARG A 41 -0.58 1.74 -12.80
C ARG A 41 -1.54 1.13 -13.81
N ALA A 42 -2.43 0.24 -13.38
CA ALA A 42 -3.36 -0.45 -14.28
C ALA A 42 -4.61 0.37 -14.61
N GLU A 43 -5.10 1.15 -13.66
CA GLU A 43 -6.45 1.70 -13.72
C GLU A 43 -6.50 3.23 -13.78
N SER A 44 -5.46 3.95 -13.35
CA SER A 44 -5.46 5.42 -13.37
C SER A 44 -5.10 5.96 -14.74
N ALA A 45 -5.90 6.92 -15.21
CA ALA A 45 -5.61 7.72 -16.40
C ALA A 45 -4.86 9.03 -16.08
N VAL A 46 -4.74 9.38 -14.79
CA VAL A 46 -4.22 10.68 -14.33
C VAL A 46 -2.92 10.52 -13.55
N MET A 47 -2.79 9.45 -12.76
CA MET A 47 -1.68 9.27 -11.84
C MET A 47 -0.60 8.34 -12.40
N ASP A 48 0.65 8.77 -12.34
CA ASP A 48 1.83 7.90 -12.44
C ASP A 48 2.15 7.31 -11.07
N ALA A 49 2.56 6.05 -11.03
CA ALA A 49 2.91 5.33 -9.80
C ALA A 49 4.36 4.84 -9.81
N GLN A 50 5.03 4.95 -8.67
CA GLN A 50 6.35 4.36 -8.44
C GLN A 50 6.37 3.61 -7.11
N TRP A 51 7.00 2.44 -7.12
CA TRP A 51 7.17 1.57 -5.96
C TRP A 51 8.67 1.46 -5.69
N ILE A 52 9.15 2.12 -4.63
CA ILE A 52 10.57 2.40 -4.40
C ILE A 52 10.91 2.10 -2.95
N PRO A 53 12.06 1.47 -2.64
CA PRO A 53 12.56 1.40 -1.28
C PRO A 53 12.72 2.78 -0.65
N ALA A 54 12.25 2.96 0.58
CA ALA A 54 12.23 4.26 1.25
C ALA A 54 13.63 4.91 1.32
N ARG A 55 14.69 4.10 1.48
CA ARG A 55 16.07 4.58 1.49
C ARG A 55 16.49 5.18 0.15
N GLU A 56 16.18 4.50 -0.94
CA GLU A 56 16.47 4.98 -2.30
C GLU A 56 15.77 6.31 -2.56
N PHE A 57 14.48 6.38 -2.25
CA PHE A 57 13.70 7.60 -2.40
C PHE A 57 14.28 8.78 -1.59
N ALA A 58 14.67 8.56 -0.34
CA ALA A 58 15.22 9.61 0.52
C ALA A 58 16.57 10.15 0.00
N LEU A 59 17.40 9.30 -0.60
CA LEU A 59 18.71 9.67 -1.13
C LEU A 59 18.64 10.31 -2.53
N THR A 60 17.74 9.84 -3.35
CA THR A 60 17.58 10.28 -4.75
C THR A 60 16.10 10.50 -5.08
N PRO A 61 15.48 11.54 -4.49
CA PRO A 61 14.08 11.80 -4.72
C PRO A 61 13.80 12.07 -6.21
N PRO A 62 12.69 11.52 -6.76
CA PRO A 62 12.31 11.73 -8.15
C PRO A 62 12.15 13.22 -8.48
N LYS A 63 12.58 13.64 -9.67
CA LYS A 63 12.47 15.05 -10.11
C LYS A 63 11.02 15.55 -10.22
N LYS A 64 10.04 14.65 -10.34
CA LYS A 64 8.61 14.96 -10.35
C LYS A 64 8.02 15.15 -8.95
N LEU A 65 8.81 14.94 -7.87
CA LEU A 65 8.32 15.11 -6.51
C LEU A 65 7.94 16.57 -6.26
N GLY A 66 6.73 16.81 -5.79
CA GLY A 66 6.22 18.16 -5.55
C GLY A 66 4.81 18.17 -4.99
N LYS A 67 4.13 19.31 -5.09
CA LYS A 67 2.81 19.55 -4.51
C LYS A 67 1.72 18.59 -5.03
N ASP A 68 1.81 18.15 -6.29
CA ASP A 68 0.90 17.20 -6.91
C ASP A 68 1.32 15.73 -6.71
N SER A 69 2.14 15.48 -5.69
CA SER A 69 2.60 14.15 -5.32
C SER A 69 1.96 13.67 -4.03
N LEU A 70 1.72 12.36 -3.96
CA LEU A 70 1.27 11.64 -2.77
C LEU A 70 2.29 10.56 -2.41
N LEU A 71 2.81 10.60 -1.20
CA LEU A 71 3.61 9.53 -0.62
C LEU A 71 2.72 8.66 0.27
N ILE A 72 2.71 7.36 -0.01
CA ILE A 72 2.12 6.35 0.86
C ILE A 72 3.28 5.53 1.45
N ILE A 73 3.49 5.67 2.75
CA ILE A 73 4.64 5.13 3.46
C ILE A 73 4.16 4.11 4.49
N CYS A 74 4.68 2.88 4.44
CA CYS A 74 4.35 1.87 5.44
C CYS A 74 5.58 1.51 6.28
N SER A 75 5.42 1.56 7.61
CA SER A 75 6.39 1.09 8.57
C SER A 75 5.67 0.39 9.72
N HIS A 76 5.72 -0.93 9.76
CA HIS A 76 5.02 -1.72 10.79
C HIS A 76 5.40 -1.28 12.20
N SER A 77 6.69 -1.12 12.49
CA SER A 77 7.19 -0.63 13.78
C SER A 77 6.99 0.87 14.00
N GLY A 78 6.71 1.62 12.93
CA GLY A 78 6.63 3.08 12.95
C GLY A 78 7.94 3.82 13.28
N LYS A 79 9.08 3.09 13.32
CA LYS A 79 10.39 3.60 13.74
C LYS A 79 11.46 3.49 12.65
N THR A 80 11.14 2.94 11.47
CA THR A 80 12.07 2.75 10.36
C THR A 80 12.60 4.12 9.91
N LYS A 81 13.90 4.34 10.13
CA LYS A 81 14.56 5.63 9.89
C LYS A 81 14.39 6.10 8.45
N GLU A 82 14.55 5.19 7.50
CA GLU A 82 14.41 5.44 6.07
C GLU A 82 13.01 5.91 5.69
N CYS A 83 11.98 5.35 6.31
CA CYS A 83 10.59 5.77 6.13
C CYS A 83 10.35 7.19 6.68
N LEU A 84 10.94 7.52 7.82
CA LEU A 84 10.84 8.86 8.41
C LEU A 84 11.60 9.90 7.58
N GLU A 85 12.78 9.55 7.06
CA GLU A 85 13.55 10.39 6.15
C GLU A 85 12.78 10.64 4.84
N ALA A 86 12.16 9.60 4.26
CA ALA A 86 11.32 9.72 3.08
C ALA A 86 10.09 10.60 3.32
N ALA A 87 9.43 10.45 4.47
CA ALA A 87 8.29 11.29 4.86
C ALA A 87 8.70 12.77 4.94
N LYS A 88 9.84 13.05 5.58
CA LYS A 88 10.39 14.40 5.67
C LYS A 88 10.73 14.97 4.29
N THR A 89 11.39 14.20 3.45
CA THR A 89 11.72 14.60 2.05
C THR A 89 10.46 14.96 1.27
N GLY A 90 9.39 14.17 1.40
CA GLY A 90 8.10 14.47 0.76
C GLY A 90 7.47 15.77 1.27
N MET A 91 7.44 15.96 2.59
CA MET A 91 6.93 17.20 3.19
C MET A 91 7.74 18.43 2.75
N ASP A 92 9.05 18.35 2.78
CA ASP A 92 9.93 19.46 2.37
C ASP A 92 9.73 19.84 0.88
N ALA A 93 9.30 18.87 0.06
CA ALA A 93 8.91 19.10 -1.35
C ALA A 93 7.46 19.57 -1.53
N GLY A 94 6.67 19.67 -0.45
CA GLY A 94 5.27 20.09 -0.48
C GLY A 94 4.28 19.00 -0.89
N ALA A 95 4.69 17.73 -0.90
CA ALA A 95 3.86 16.59 -1.24
C ALA A 95 2.88 16.23 -0.10
N ALA A 96 1.76 15.61 -0.45
CA ALA A 96 0.91 14.92 0.52
C ALA A 96 1.64 13.70 1.08
N VAL A 97 1.62 13.52 2.39
CA VAL A 97 2.23 12.35 3.04
C VAL A 97 1.19 11.61 3.87
N VAL A 98 1.05 10.34 3.59
CA VAL A 98 0.27 9.37 4.36
C VAL A 98 1.21 8.31 4.89
N THR A 99 1.27 8.15 6.22
CA THR A 99 2.00 7.05 6.85
C THR A 99 1.03 6.01 7.38
N MET A 100 1.44 4.74 7.34
CA MET A 100 0.71 3.60 7.88
C MET A 100 1.61 2.86 8.86
N THR A 101 1.13 2.58 10.06
CA THR A 101 1.88 1.88 11.10
C THR A 101 0.99 1.02 11.98
N HIS A 102 1.54 -0.07 12.54
CA HIS A 102 0.86 -0.87 13.58
C HIS A 102 1.14 -0.33 15.00
N ALA A 103 2.10 0.59 15.14
CA ALA A 103 2.57 1.08 16.43
C ALA A 103 2.01 2.49 16.74
N PRO A 104 0.90 2.60 17.51
CA PRO A 104 0.39 3.90 17.93
C PRO A 104 1.41 4.65 18.79
N GLY A 105 1.47 5.97 18.62
CA GLY A 105 2.44 6.85 19.31
C GLY A 105 3.89 6.71 18.82
N SER A 106 4.12 5.96 17.74
CA SER A 106 5.44 5.88 17.11
C SER A 106 5.78 7.14 16.31
N PRO A 107 7.05 7.33 15.90
CA PRO A 107 7.44 8.47 15.05
C PRO A 107 6.67 8.57 13.72
N CYS A 108 6.12 7.49 13.19
CA CYS A 108 5.24 7.52 12.02
C CYS A 108 3.81 7.97 12.38
N ASP A 109 3.38 7.79 13.62
CA ASP A 109 2.07 8.21 14.12
C ASP A 109 2.17 9.60 14.73
N THR A 110 2.04 10.63 13.91
CA THR A 110 2.23 12.05 14.26
C THR A 110 1.21 12.93 13.55
N ASP A 111 1.02 14.15 14.03
CA ASP A 111 0.15 15.17 13.41
C ASP A 111 0.82 15.96 12.27
N LYS A 112 2.12 15.74 12.03
CA LYS A 112 2.87 16.41 10.97
C LYS A 112 2.37 16.04 9.56
N TRP A 113 1.78 14.86 9.44
CA TRP A 113 1.22 14.32 8.19
C TRP A 113 -0.05 13.53 8.47
N ILE A 114 -0.63 12.90 7.46
CA ILE A 114 -1.78 12.01 7.65
C ILE A 114 -1.26 10.66 8.17
N SER A 115 -1.61 10.31 9.40
CA SER A 115 -1.23 9.03 10.00
C SER A 115 -2.42 8.07 10.03
N VAL A 116 -2.16 6.82 9.67
CA VAL A 116 -3.10 5.70 9.74
C VAL A 116 -2.49 4.61 10.62
N VAL A 117 -3.08 4.41 11.78
CA VAL A 117 -2.74 3.27 12.65
C VAL A 117 -3.66 2.10 12.28
N TYR A 118 -3.07 0.94 11.97
CA TYR A 118 -3.78 -0.29 11.61
C TYR A 118 -3.56 -1.38 12.64
N ASP A 119 -4.44 -2.35 12.69
CA ASP A 119 -4.28 -3.57 13.46
C ASP A 119 -3.79 -4.71 12.56
N TRP A 120 -3.10 -5.70 13.15
CA TRP A 120 -2.48 -6.83 12.44
C TRP A 120 -2.87 -8.19 13.04
N ALA A 121 -3.86 -8.22 13.93
CA ALA A 121 -4.32 -9.47 14.52
C ALA A 121 -4.94 -10.39 13.43
N PRO A 122 -4.90 -11.73 13.61
CA PRO A 122 -5.44 -12.68 12.63
C PRO A 122 -6.91 -12.46 12.27
N GLU A 123 -7.69 -11.97 13.21
CA GLU A 123 -9.13 -11.69 13.06
C GLU A 123 -9.43 -10.36 12.36
N VAL A 124 -8.43 -9.55 12.09
CA VAL A 124 -8.60 -8.28 11.38
C VAL A 124 -8.95 -8.53 9.92
N LYS A 125 -10.01 -7.88 9.44
CA LYS A 125 -10.45 -7.99 8.05
C LYS A 125 -9.35 -7.51 7.08
N GLU A 126 -9.24 -8.17 5.93
CA GLU A 126 -8.25 -7.82 4.89
C GLU A 126 -8.38 -6.36 4.43
N ALA A 127 -9.60 -5.83 4.39
CA ALA A 127 -9.86 -4.42 4.09
C ALA A 127 -9.26 -3.43 5.13
N GLU A 128 -8.89 -3.89 6.31
CA GLU A 128 -8.32 -3.08 7.42
C GLU A 128 -6.82 -3.35 7.64
N LYS A 129 -6.22 -4.26 6.88
CA LYS A 129 -4.76 -4.49 6.79
C LYS A 129 -4.11 -3.52 5.80
N PRO A 130 -2.77 -3.36 5.81
CA PRO A 130 -2.09 -2.37 4.97
C PRO A 130 -2.49 -2.40 3.49
N GLN A 131 -2.56 -3.58 2.88
CA GLN A 131 -2.95 -3.76 1.48
C GLN A 131 -4.36 -3.24 1.20
N GLY A 132 -5.32 -3.58 2.07
CA GLY A 132 -6.70 -3.12 1.96
C GLY A 132 -6.83 -1.62 2.22
N ILE A 133 -6.11 -1.08 3.19
CA ILE A 133 -6.10 0.35 3.51
C ILE A 133 -5.61 1.17 2.32
N VAL A 134 -4.47 0.78 1.71
CA VAL A 134 -3.92 1.51 0.57
C VAL A 134 -4.87 1.49 -0.62
N LEU A 135 -5.46 0.33 -0.94
CA LEU A 135 -6.43 0.21 -2.03
C LEU A 135 -7.70 1.05 -1.78
N ARG A 136 -8.20 1.11 -0.55
CA ARG A 136 -9.38 1.93 -0.20
C ARG A 136 -9.10 3.43 -0.33
N ILE A 137 -7.92 3.89 0.06
CA ILE A 137 -7.51 5.29 -0.11
C ILE A 137 -7.43 5.62 -1.61
N LEU A 138 -6.79 4.76 -2.41
CA LEU A 138 -6.62 4.98 -3.84
C LEU A 138 -7.95 4.88 -4.61
N ASN A 139 -8.82 3.92 -4.26
CA ASN A 139 -10.16 3.80 -4.84
C ASN A 139 -10.97 5.07 -4.66
N GLU A 140 -10.93 5.66 -3.46
CA GLU A 140 -11.60 6.92 -3.16
C GLU A 140 -10.94 8.11 -3.89
N LEU A 141 -9.60 8.16 -3.96
CA LEU A 141 -8.87 9.20 -4.66
C LEU A 141 -9.20 9.22 -6.15
N MET A 142 -9.21 8.05 -6.80
CA MET A 142 -9.57 7.92 -8.21
C MET A 142 -11.02 8.31 -8.47
N LYS A 143 -11.95 7.94 -7.59
CA LYS A 143 -13.36 8.37 -7.67
C LYS A 143 -13.51 9.89 -7.66
N VAL A 144 -12.72 10.57 -6.82
CA VAL A 144 -12.80 12.04 -6.66
C VAL A 144 -12.18 12.77 -7.85
N GLN A 145 -11.06 12.30 -8.39
CA GLN A 145 -10.31 13.06 -9.40
C GLN A 145 -10.39 12.52 -10.83
N GLU A 146 -10.97 11.35 -11.05
CA GLU A 146 -11.09 10.71 -12.37
C GLU A 146 -12.56 10.45 -12.74
N PRO A 147 -13.26 11.36 -13.41
CA PRO A 147 -14.68 11.20 -13.74
C PRO A 147 -15.01 9.97 -14.58
N GLY A 148 -14.00 9.42 -15.30
CA GLY A 148 -14.14 8.19 -16.10
C GLY A 148 -13.94 6.88 -15.31
N TYR A 149 -13.56 6.93 -14.02
CA TYR A 149 -13.30 5.76 -13.21
C TYR A 149 -14.57 4.97 -12.91
N LYS A 150 -14.59 3.68 -13.27
CA LYS A 150 -15.79 2.83 -13.22
C LYS A 150 -15.72 1.66 -12.22
N LEU A 151 -14.55 1.45 -11.59
CA LEU A 151 -14.36 0.29 -10.72
C LEU A 151 -14.71 0.54 -9.26
N TYR A 152 -15.08 1.77 -8.89
CA TYR A 152 -15.30 2.15 -7.50
C TYR A 152 -16.18 1.15 -6.74
N ASP A 153 -17.41 0.92 -7.23
CA ASP A 153 -18.37 0.04 -6.55
C ASP A 153 -17.93 -1.42 -6.54
N LYS A 154 -17.28 -1.90 -7.61
CA LYS A 154 -16.74 -3.25 -7.68
C LYS A 154 -15.63 -3.49 -6.65
N ILE A 155 -14.77 -2.50 -6.43
CA ILE A 155 -13.72 -2.57 -5.41
C ILE A 155 -14.34 -2.59 -4.00
N VAL A 156 -15.35 -1.76 -3.75
CA VAL A 156 -16.09 -1.77 -2.48
C VAL A 156 -16.73 -3.13 -2.24
N GLU A 157 -17.44 -3.68 -3.22
CA GLU A 157 -18.02 -5.04 -3.15
C GLU A 157 -16.95 -6.12 -2.93
N GLY A 158 -15.79 -5.98 -3.58
CA GLY A 158 -14.64 -6.87 -3.38
C GLY A 158 -14.18 -6.92 -1.93
N PHE A 159 -14.11 -5.77 -1.26
CA PHE A 159 -13.74 -5.71 0.17
C PHE A 159 -14.76 -6.36 1.12
N GLU A 160 -16.02 -6.46 0.73
CA GLU A 160 -17.03 -7.17 1.51
C GLU A 160 -16.88 -8.70 1.43
N LYS A 161 -16.26 -9.20 0.35
CA LYS A 161 -16.17 -10.64 0.04
C LYS A 161 -14.76 -11.23 0.23
N ILE A 162 -13.72 -10.39 0.32
CA ILE A 162 -12.33 -10.85 0.24
C ILE A 162 -11.96 -11.83 1.36
N ASP A 163 -12.44 -11.63 2.57
CA ASP A 163 -12.16 -12.51 3.72
C ASP A 163 -12.71 -13.94 3.45
N ASP A 164 -13.94 -14.05 2.94
CA ASP A 164 -14.55 -15.34 2.61
C ASP A 164 -13.83 -16.03 1.45
N VAL A 165 -13.41 -15.25 0.43
CA VAL A 165 -12.64 -15.77 -0.72
C VAL A 165 -11.30 -16.32 -0.26
N ILE A 166 -10.58 -15.59 0.60
CA ILE A 166 -9.29 -16.03 1.15
C ILE A 166 -9.49 -17.29 2.00
N ALA A 167 -10.48 -17.32 2.89
CA ALA A 167 -10.76 -18.47 3.73
C ALA A 167 -11.08 -19.72 2.89
N ALA A 168 -11.89 -19.57 1.84
CA ALA A 168 -12.19 -20.65 0.91
C ALA A 168 -10.96 -21.14 0.15
N ALA A 169 -10.12 -20.22 -0.35
CA ALA A 169 -8.89 -20.56 -1.06
C ALA A 169 -7.88 -21.29 -0.17
N VAL A 170 -7.68 -20.83 1.07
CA VAL A 170 -6.80 -21.49 2.03
C VAL A 170 -7.26 -22.92 2.28
N LYS A 171 -8.57 -23.12 2.53
CA LYS A 171 -9.14 -24.45 2.75
C LYS A 171 -8.97 -25.37 1.54
N ASP A 172 -9.19 -24.86 0.34
CA ASP A 172 -9.09 -25.61 -0.90
C ASP A 172 -7.65 -26.04 -1.20
N GLN A 173 -6.69 -25.14 -0.98
CA GLN A 173 -5.28 -25.34 -1.32
C GLN A 173 -4.44 -26.00 -0.22
N GLN A 174 -4.97 -26.19 0.99
CA GLN A 174 -4.21 -26.68 2.13
C GLN A 174 -3.54 -28.03 1.88
N ASN A 175 -4.27 -28.98 1.28
CA ASN A 175 -3.72 -30.30 0.97
C ASN A 175 -2.63 -30.25 -0.11
N ALA A 176 -2.83 -29.44 -1.16
CA ALA A 176 -1.84 -29.25 -2.22
C ALA A 176 -0.56 -28.60 -1.67
N ALA A 177 -0.68 -27.62 -0.75
CA ALA A 177 0.46 -27.02 -0.10
C ALA A 177 1.25 -28.01 0.78
N TRP A 178 0.55 -28.89 1.50
CA TRP A 178 1.16 -29.96 2.29
C TRP A 178 1.96 -30.93 1.41
N LEU A 179 1.35 -31.45 0.34
CA LEU A 179 2.01 -32.37 -0.59
C LEU A 179 3.22 -31.73 -1.27
N PHE A 180 3.12 -30.45 -1.60
CA PHE A 180 4.25 -29.68 -2.14
C PHE A 180 5.39 -29.58 -1.11
N ALA A 181 5.09 -29.19 0.12
CA ALA A 181 6.08 -29.07 1.18
C ALA A 181 6.76 -30.41 1.47
N GLU A 182 5.99 -31.51 1.59
CA GLU A 182 6.52 -32.85 1.81
C GLU A 182 7.47 -33.28 0.67
N LYS A 183 7.07 -33.05 -0.58
CA LYS A 183 7.84 -33.44 -1.75
C LYS A 183 9.16 -32.68 -1.90
N TYR A 184 9.19 -31.41 -1.53
CA TYR A 184 10.31 -30.52 -1.81
C TYR A 184 11.03 -30.01 -0.56
N SER A 185 10.74 -30.57 0.62
CA SER A 185 11.35 -30.15 1.91
C SER A 185 12.88 -30.28 1.94
N GLU A 186 13.45 -31.23 1.19
CA GLU A 186 14.89 -31.48 1.13
C GLU A 186 15.62 -30.72 0.01
N GLU A 187 14.89 -29.96 -0.82
CA GLU A 187 15.50 -29.19 -1.90
C GLU A 187 16.29 -28.00 -1.33
N PRO A 188 17.59 -27.85 -1.67
CA PRO A 188 18.43 -26.81 -1.10
C PRO A 188 18.08 -25.40 -1.57
N ASN A 189 17.38 -25.28 -2.69
CA ASN A 189 16.99 -24.01 -3.29
C ASN A 189 15.59 -24.09 -3.88
N LEU A 190 14.79 -23.06 -3.62
CA LEU A 190 13.48 -22.85 -4.22
C LEU A 190 13.48 -21.53 -4.97
N TYR A 191 13.17 -21.55 -6.26
CA TYR A 191 13.05 -20.35 -7.08
C TYR A 191 11.57 -20.01 -7.30
N ILE A 192 11.17 -18.84 -6.82
CA ILE A 192 9.80 -18.33 -6.99
C ILE A 192 9.83 -17.24 -8.05
N MET A 193 8.97 -17.37 -9.06
CA MET A 193 8.83 -16.39 -10.13
C MET A 193 7.38 -15.94 -10.23
N ALA A 194 7.17 -14.63 -10.36
CA ALA A 194 5.84 -14.07 -10.52
C ALA A 194 5.87 -12.81 -11.40
N SER A 195 4.70 -12.42 -11.91
CA SER A 195 4.51 -11.20 -12.69
C SER A 195 3.14 -10.58 -12.42
N GLY A 196 2.92 -9.36 -12.88
CA GLY A 196 1.64 -8.67 -12.69
C GLY A 196 1.31 -8.45 -11.22
N ALA A 197 0.06 -8.66 -10.83
CA ALA A 197 -0.42 -8.44 -9.46
C ALA A 197 0.27 -9.35 -8.43
N SER A 198 0.76 -10.52 -8.84
CA SER A 198 1.42 -11.49 -7.96
C SER A 198 2.92 -11.25 -7.75
N TYR A 199 3.51 -10.23 -8.41
CA TYR A 199 4.96 -10.00 -8.35
C TYR A 199 5.47 -9.78 -6.92
N SER A 200 4.72 -9.07 -6.10
CA SER A 200 5.11 -8.80 -4.71
C SER A 200 5.25 -10.07 -3.86
N GLN A 201 4.50 -11.11 -4.16
CA GLN A 201 4.56 -12.40 -3.45
C GLN A 201 5.86 -13.16 -3.70
N ALA A 202 6.52 -12.90 -4.82
CA ALA A 202 7.83 -13.47 -5.13
C ALA A 202 8.99 -12.57 -4.65
N TYR A 203 8.72 -11.30 -4.36
CA TYR A 203 9.72 -10.33 -3.88
C TYR A 203 9.95 -10.43 -2.37
N GLY A 204 8.90 -10.71 -1.58
CA GLY A 204 8.95 -10.85 -0.11
C GLY A 204 9.42 -12.19 0.32
#